data_f25e51d337c95bd1bf70a22d1f428071
#
_entry.id   f25e51d337c95bd1bf70a22d1f428071
#
_cell.length_a   1.000
_cell.length_b   1.000
_cell.length_c   1.000
_cell.angle_alpha   90.00
_cell.angle_beta   90.00
_cell.angle_gamma   90.00
#
_symmetry.space_group_name_H-M   'P 1'
#
loop_
_entity.id
_entity.type
_entity.pdbx_description
1 polymer ?
#
loop_
_entity_poly.entity_id
_entity_poly.type
_entity_poly.pdbx_seq_one_letter_code
_entity_poly.pdbx_strand_id
1 'polypeptide(L)'
;MTLISSYRGSSYIHHDWLKLSVGEVYVDTPESNDRHEFEDLGVYYEWLSFINGNDGGAAAFISANRDENITFTLYRKTGPDSSRPVYRNLKLNKDDRYAIASLYELSQVLLSLNEHRNLRDDANRHLLFIRSKMKDESAEDAVQEDK
;
A
#
# COMPACT_ATOMS: atom_id res chain seq x y z
N MET A 1 -2.54 -2.86 2.82
CA MET A 1 -2.72 -1.56 3.50
C MET A 1 -3.53 -0.64 2.59
N THR A 2 -4.41 0.20 3.15
CA THR A 2 -5.11 1.27 2.42
C THR A 2 -4.62 2.60 2.97
N LEU A 3 -4.18 3.50 2.09
CA LEU A 3 -3.88 4.88 2.43
C LEU A 3 -5.09 5.74 2.10
N ILE A 4 -5.50 6.60 3.04
CA ILE A 4 -6.62 7.52 2.87
C ILE A 4 -6.10 8.95 3.04
N SER A 5 -6.31 9.77 1.99
CA SER A 5 -6.14 11.21 2.08
C SER A 5 -7.45 11.84 2.49
N SER A 6 -7.47 12.66 3.54
CA SER A 6 -8.65 13.40 3.93
C SER A 6 -8.40 14.91 3.94
N TYR A 7 -9.39 15.64 3.47
CA TYR A 7 -9.42 17.10 3.48
C TYR A 7 -10.68 17.60 4.18
N ARG A 8 -10.53 18.67 4.95
CA ARG A 8 -11.62 19.41 5.56
C ARG A 8 -11.42 20.90 5.30
N GLY A 9 -12.44 21.57 4.80
CA GLY A 9 -12.34 23.00 4.49
C GLY A 9 -13.68 23.72 4.34
N SER A 10 -13.62 24.96 3.83
CA SER A 10 -14.79 25.81 3.57
C SER A 10 -15.36 25.63 2.15
N SER A 11 -14.75 24.81 1.33
CA SER A 11 -15.18 24.46 -0.02
C SER A 11 -14.51 23.18 -0.45
N TYR A 12 -15.10 22.48 -1.43
CA TYR A 12 -14.44 21.33 -2.05
C TYR A 12 -13.21 21.77 -2.85
N ILE A 13 -12.17 20.91 -2.82
CA ILE A 13 -11.00 20.99 -3.72
C ILE A 13 -11.21 20.09 -4.92
N HIS A 14 -11.94 18.97 -4.73
CA HIS A 14 -12.12 17.88 -5.69
C HIS A 14 -10.77 17.30 -6.13
N HIS A 15 -9.90 17.00 -5.16
CA HIS A 15 -8.57 16.48 -5.46
C HIS A 15 -8.62 15.06 -6.04
N ASP A 16 -7.76 14.78 -7.02
CA ASP A 16 -7.72 13.53 -7.77
C ASP A 16 -6.50 12.69 -7.40
N TRP A 17 -5.40 13.34 -7.01
CA TRP A 17 -4.16 12.68 -6.56
C TRP A 17 -3.40 13.55 -5.59
N LEU A 18 -2.33 12.99 -5.03
CA LEU A 18 -1.46 13.63 -4.05
C LEU A 18 -0.03 13.65 -4.55
N LYS A 19 0.69 14.68 -4.15
CA LYS A 19 2.14 14.72 -4.18
C LYS A 19 2.67 14.88 -2.76
N LEU A 20 3.63 14.05 -2.39
CA LEU A 20 4.38 14.16 -1.14
C LEU A 20 5.80 14.58 -1.47
N SER A 21 6.34 15.58 -0.75
CA SER A 21 7.70 16.05 -1.01
C SER A 21 8.45 16.45 0.26
N VAL A 22 9.77 16.23 0.21
CA VAL A 22 10.78 16.72 1.16
C VAL A 22 11.89 17.38 0.35
N GLY A 23 11.98 18.70 0.41
CA GLY A 23 12.87 19.44 -0.49
C GLY A 23 12.50 19.18 -1.95
N GLU A 24 13.48 18.71 -2.72
CA GLU A 24 13.34 18.41 -4.17
C GLU A 24 12.90 16.97 -4.44
N VAL A 25 12.95 16.10 -3.43
CA VAL A 25 12.53 14.69 -3.57
C VAL A 25 11.03 14.58 -3.38
N TYR A 26 10.38 13.84 -4.24
CA TYR A 26 8.92 13.67 -4.18
C TYR A 26 8.44 12.31 -4.69
N VAL A 27 7.21 12.01 -4.35
CA VAL A 27 6.41 10.92 -4.90
C VAL A 27 5.01 11.42 -5.22
N ASP A 28 4.45 10.95 -6.33
CA ASP A 28 3.07 11.19 -6.71
C ASP A 28 2.25 9.90 -6.56
N THR A 29 1.04 10.01 -6.01
CA THR A 29 0.09 8.89 -6.08
C THR A 29 -0.50 8.80 -7.49
N PRO A 30 -1.01 7.64 -7.91
CA PRO A 30 -1.90 7.60 -9.07
C PRO A 30 -3.20 8.38 -8.79
N GLU A 31 -3.94 8.71 -9.84
CA GLU A 31 -5.30 9.21 -9.70
C GLU A 31 -6.17 8.15 -9.01
N SER A 32 -6.99 8.55 -8.03
CA SER A 32 -7.95 7.67 -7.39
C SER A 32 -9.37 7.97 -7.87
N ASN A 33 -10.09 6.91 -8.23
CA ASN A 33 -11.52 6.98 -8.53
C ASN A 33 -12.40 6.72 -7.30
N ASP A 34 -11.79 6.33 -6.17
CA ASP A 34 -12.50 6.08 -4.91
C ASP A 34 -12.51 7.37 -4.08
N ARG A 35 -13.42 8.25 -4.45
CA ARG A 35 -13.64 9.57 -3.84
C ARG A 35 -14.94 9.58 -3.09
N HIS A 36 -14.90 10.16 -1.89
CA HIS A 36 -16.06 10.47 -1.09
C HIS A 36 -16.08 11.95 -0.73
N GLU A 37 -17.24 12.57 -0.88
CA GLU A 37 -17.42 13.98 -0.60
C GLU A 37 -18.76 14.18 0.14
N PHE A 38 -18.76 15.00 1.17
CA PHE A 38 -19.99 15.44 1.81
C PHE A 38 -19.82 16.82 2.47
N GLU A 39 -20.94 17.49 2.69
CA GLU A 39 -21.03 18.77 3.41
C GLU A 39 -21.83 18.58 4.69
N ASP A 40 -21.33 19.16 5.77
CA ASP A 40 -22.06 19.27 7.03
C ASP A 40 -21.88 20.66 7.64
N LEU A 41 -23.00 21.37 7.82
CA LEU A 41 -23.06 22.73 8.41
C LEU A 41 -22.07 23.73 7.79
N GLY A 42 -21.89 23.70 6.46
CA GLY A 42 -20.97 24.58 5.74
C GLY A 42 -19.51 24.17 5.84
N VAL A 43 -19.24 22.99 6.35
CA VAL A 43 -17.91 22.36 6.33
C VAL A 43 -17.89 21.26 5.30
N TYR A 44 -16.92 21.31 4.41
CA TYR A 44 -16.74 20.39 3.29
C TYR A 44 -15.68 19.36 3.62
N TYR A 45 -16.01 18.10 3.38
CA TYR A 45 -15.14 16.96 3.63
C TYR A 45 -14.92 16.20 2.33
N GLU A 46 -13.67 15.87 2.06
CA GLU A 46 -13.28 15.02 0.93
C GLU A 46 -12.29 13.99 1.40
N TRP A 47 -12.36 12.77 0.85
CA TRP A 47 -11.29 11.81 0.97
C TRP A 47 -11.14 10.96 -0.29
N LEU A 48 -9.89 10.57 -0.53
CA LEU A 48 -9.50 9.62 -1.57
C LEU A 48 -8.92 8.40 -0.91
N SER A 49 -9.28 7.22 -1.38
CA SER A 49 -8.74 5.94 -0.92
C SER A 49 -7.80 5.36 -1.97
N PHE A 50 -6.62 4.91 -1.51
CA PHE A 50 -5.63 4.19 -2.29
C PHE A 50 -5.55 2.77 -1.73
N ILE A 51 -6.33 1.86 -2.31
CA ILE A 51 -6.51 0.49 -1.83
C ILE A 51 -5.42 -0.45 -2.33
N ASN A 52 -5.18 -1.54 -1.59
CA ASN A 52 -4.26 -2.63 -1.99
C ASN A 52 -2.82 -2.18 -2.32
N GLY A 53 -2.34 -1.13 -1.65
CA GLY A 53 -0.99 -0.59 -1.90
C GLY A 53 -0.85 0.20 -3.18
N ASN A 54 -1.95 0.55 -3.85
CA ASN A 54 -1.94 1.38 -5.07
C ASN A 54 -1.83 2.88 -4.72
N ASP A 55 -0.85 3.22 -3.88
CA ASP A 55 -0.58 4.58 -3.38
C ASP A 55 0.63 5.23 -4.07
N GLY A 56 1.18 4.61 -5.13
CA GLY A 56 2.37 5.09 -5.83
C GLY A 56 3.64 5.14 -4.98
N GLY A 57 3.67 4.44 -3.83
CA GLY A 57 4.78 4.44 -2.89
C GLY A 57 4.69 5.56 -1.84
N ALA A 58 3.55 6.22 -1.71
CA ALA A 58 3.36 7.33 -0.76
C ALA A 58 3.59 6.89 0.70
N ALA A 59 3.08 5.73 1.11
CA ALA A 59 3.29 5.22 2.46
C ALA A 59 4.76 4.86 2.73
N ALA A 60 5.45 4.29 1.74
CA ALA A 60 6.89 4.02 1.83
C ALA A 60 7.70 5.33 1.94
N PHE A 61 7.34 6.35 1.15
CA PHE A 61 7.96 7.66 1.21
C PHE A 61 7.80 8.32 2.58
N ILE A 62 6.59 8.27 3.16
CA ILE A 62 6.32 8.80 4.50
C ILE A 62 7.14 8.04 5.55
N SER A 63 7.20 6.70 5.47
CA SER A 63 8.00 5.89 6.39
C SER A 63 9.48 6.24 6.34
N ALA A 64 10.05 6.39 5.14
CA ALA A 64 11.45 6.74 4.94
C ALA A 64 11.81 8.16 5.39
N ASN A 65 10.83 9.07 5.44
CA ASN A 65 11.01 10.49 5.75
C ASN A 65 10.20 10.94 6.97
N ARG A 66 9.85 10.04 7.89
CA ARG A 66 8.95 10.33 9.01
C ARG A 66 9.42 11.45 9.95
N ASP A 67 10.72 11.68 10.02
CA ASP A 67 11.31 12.71 10.85
C ASP A 67 11.41 14.07 10.14
N GLU A 68 11.17 14.10 8.83
CA GLU A 68 11.28 15.28 7.99
C GLU A 68 9.95 16.06 7.90
N ASN A 69 10.03 17.30 7.44
CA ASN A 69 8.87 18.12 7.14
C ASN A 69 8.30 17.75 5.75
N ILE A 70 7.36 16.82 5.73
CA ILE A 70 6.71 16.40 4.49
C ILE A 70 5.67 17.44 4.07
N THR A 71 5.80 17.99 2.89
CA THR A 71 4.77 18.77 2.22
C THR A 71 3.86 17.82 1.47
N PHE A 72 2.58 17.99 1.66
CA PHE A 72 1.53 17.20 1.10
C PHE A 72 0.67 18.12 0.23
N THR A 73 0.65 17.85 -1.06
CA THR A 73 -0.05 18.66 -2.04
C THR A 73 -1.21 17.91 -2.63
N LEU A 74 -2.40 18.46 -2.52
CA LEU A 74 -3.62 17.98 -3.15
C LEU A 74 -3.70 18.55 -4.54
N TYR A 75 -3.89 17.71 -5.56
CA TYR A 75 -4.05 18.14 -6.95
C TYR A 75 -5.42 17.79 -7.48
N ARG A 76 -6.00 18.73 -8.21
CA ARG A 76 -7.20 18.54 -9.02
C ARG A 76 -6.83 18.62 -10.50
N LYS A 77 -7.30 17.64 -11.26
CA LYS A 77 -7.27 17.70 -12.72
C LYS A 77 -8.33 18.69 -13.18
N THR A 78 -7.91 19.84 -13.65
CA THR A 78 -8.80 20.76 -14.32
C THR A 78 -9.04 20.24 -15.74
N GLY A 79 -10.31 20.24 -16.21
CA GLY A 79 -10.76 19.60 -17.46
C GLY A 79 -9.85 19.78 -18.69
N PRO A 80 -10.18 19.22 -19.84
CA PRO A 80 -9.24 18.99 -20.95
C PRO A 80 -8.55 20.26 -21.50
N ASP A 81 -9.05 21.44 -21.16
CA ASP A 81 -8.53 22.71 -21.69
C ASP A 81 -7.60 23.49 -20.74
N SER A 82 -7.34 23.00 -19.53
CA SER A 82 -6.48 23.74 -18.60
C SER A 82 -5.11 23.08 -18.42
N SER A 83 -4.09 23.81 -18.80
CA SER A 83 -2.68 23.42 -18.72
C SER A 83 -2.10 23.44 -17.28
N ARG A 84 -2.88 23.81 -16.26
CA ARG A 84 -2.39 23.93 -14.88
C ARG A 84 -3.38 23.29 -13.91
N PRO A 85 -2.98 22.23 -13.18
CA PRO A 85 -3.79 21.66 -12.12
C PRO A 85 -4.01 22.70 -11.01
N VAL A 86 -5.19 22.71 -10.43
CA VAL A 86 -5.43 23.41 -9.17
C VAL A 86 -4.79 22.57 -8.07
N TYR A 87 -4.08 23.21 -7.15
CA TYR A 87 -3.40 22.52 -6.06
C TYR A 87 -3.53 23.25 -4.74
N ARG A 88 -3.39 22.49 -3.63
CA ARG A 88 -3.31 23.02 -2.28
C ARG A 88 -2.20 22.32 -1.50
N ASN A 89 -1.26 23.11 -1.00
CA ASN A 89 -0.17 22.62 -0.16
C ASN A 89 -0.60 22.60 1.30
N LEU A 90 -0.32 21.50 1.95
CA LEU A 90 -0.52 21.27 3.38
C LEU A 90 0.76 20.67 3.97
N LYS A 91 0.89 20.72 5.29
CA LYS A 91 1.96 20.01 5.99
C LYS A 91 1.37 18.76 6.62
N LEU A 92 2.00 17.63 6.39
CA LEU A 92 1.65 16.41 7.09
C LEU A 92 2.11 16.52 8.54
N ASN A 93 1.19 16.39 9.49
CA ASN A 93 1.52 16.52 10.89
C ASN A 93 2.40 15.35 11.39
N LYS A 94 3.04 15.52 12.53
CA LYS A 94 3.98 14.53 13.06
C LYS A 94 3.29 13.22 13.40
N ASP A 95 2.15 13.27 14.04
CA ASP A 95 1.43 12.08 14.53
C ASP A 95 0.95 11.22 13.36
N ASP A 96 0.43 11.84 12.28
CA ASP A 96 0.04 11.13 11.07
C ASP A 96 1.25 10.48 10.38
N ARG A 97 2.41 11.17 10.30
CA ARG A 97 3.63 10.60 9.73
C ARG A 97 4.05 9.32 10.45
N TYR A 98 4.10 9.38 11.80
CA TYR A 98 4.50 8.23 12.60
C TYR A 98 3.49 7.09 12.56
N ALA A 99 2.18 7.41 12.58
CA ALA A 99 1.13 6.40 12.46
C ALA A 99 1.20 5.68 11.11
N ILE A 100 1.32 6.43 10.01
CA ILE A 100 1.43 5.85 8.66
C ILE A 100 2.71 5.02 8.52
N ALA A 101 3.86 5.54 9.01
CA ALA A 101 5.12 4.83 8.98
C ALA A 101 5.04 3.50 9.74
N SER A 102 4.49 3.50 10.95
CA SER A 102 4.35 2.29 11.77
C SER A 102 3.43 1.26 11.12
N LEU A 103 2.32 1.68 10.52
CA LEU A 103 1.40 0.80 9.79
C LEU A 103 2.04 0.23 8.52
N TYR A 104 2.82 1.04 7.81
CA TYR A 104 3.56 0.58 6.64
C TYR A 104 4.60 -0.48 7.04
N GLU A 105 5.44 -0.21 8.03
CA GLU A 105 6.45 -1.15 8.54
C GLU A 105 5.81 -2.46 9.01
N LEU A 106 4.71 -2.39 9.76
CA LEU A 106 3.95 -3.58 10.17
C LEU A 106 3.44 -4.36 8.96
N SER A 107 2.92 -3.68 7.95
CA SER A 107 2.42 -4.33 6.73
C SER A 107 3.54 -5.10 5.99
N GLN A 108 4.77 -4.55 5.94
CA GLN A 108 5.92 -5.21 5.34
C GLN A 108 6.33 -6.48 6.12
N VAL A 109 6.33 -6.41 7.46
CA VAL A 109 6.58 -7.59 8.30
C VAL A 109 5.54 -8.69 8.09
N LEU A 110 4.26 -8.33 8.00
CA LEU A 110 3.18 -9.30 7.76
C LEU A 110 3.28 -9.95 6.37
N LEU A 111 3.65 -9.18 5.34
CA LEU A 111 3.89 -9.71 4.00
C LEU A 111 5.05 -10.72 4.01
N SER A 112 6.18 -10.37 4.61
CA SER A 112 7.34 -11.24 4.74
C SER A 112 7.01 -12.53 5.51
N LEU A 113 6.25 -12.43 6.60
CA LEU A 113 5.79 -13.61 7.35
C LEU A 113 4.91 -14.53 6.51
N ASN A 114 4.03 -13.97 5.69
CA ASN A 114 3.17 -14.75 4.81
C ASN A 114 3.98 -15.47 3.72
N GLU A 115 4.96 -14.80 3.12
CA GLU A 115 5.89 -15.40 2.15
C GLU A 115 6.65 -16.57 2.77
N HIS A 116 7.22 -16.42 3.97
CA HIS A 116 7.91 -17.49 4.67
C HIS A 116 6.99 -18.66 5.02
N ARG A 117 5.74 -18.42 5.39
CA ARG A 117 4.75 -19.49 5.60
C ARG A 117 4.50 -20.27 4.32
N ASN A 118 4.28 -19.59 3.21
CA ASN A 118 4.04 -20.22 1.92
C ASN A 118 5.24 -21.08 1.48
N LEU A 119 6.47 -20.58 1.62
CA LEU A 119 7.69 -21.33 1.31
C LEU A 119 7.83 -22.59 2.19
N ARG A 120 7.53 -22.48 3.47
CA ARG A 120 7.53 -23.64 4.39
C ARG A 120 6.50 -24.68 3.98
N ASP A 121 5.29 -24.24 3.64
CA ASP A 121 4.20 -25.14 3.28
C ASP A 121 4.46 -25.81 1.93
N ASP A 122 5.12 -25.15 0.98
CA ASP A 122 5.63 -25.74 -0.26
C ASP A 122 6.72 -26.77 0.01
N ALA A 123 7.69 -26.45 0.83
CA ALA A 123 8.76 -27.39 1.21
C ALA A 123 8.19 -28.65 1.87
N ASN A 124 7.20 -28.49 2.76
CA ASN A 124 6.53 -29.63 3.41
C ASN A 124 5.78 -30.50 2.40
N ARG A 125 5.10 -29.90 1.41
CA ARG A 125 4.44 -30.65 0.31
C ARG A 125 5.45 -31.46 -0.51
N HIS A 126 6.59 -30.87 -0.87
CA HIS A 126 7.66 -31.56 -1.58
C HIS A 126 8.24 -32.71 -0.76
N LEU A 127 8.48 -32.52 0.55
CA LEU A 127 8.95 -33.59 1.43
C LEU A 127 7.97 -34.77 1.52
N LEU A 128 6.67 -34.48 1.62
CA LEU A 128 5.63 -35.52 1.63
C LEU A 128 5.61 -36.29 0.30
N PHE A 129 5.75 -35.59 -0.83
CA PHE A 129 5.83 -36.22 -2.15
C PHE A 129 7.06 -37.14 -2.27
N ILE A 130 8.24 -36.68 -1.86
CA ILE A 130 9.47 -37.50 -1.88
C ILE A 130 9.31 -38.75 -1.02
N ARG A 131 8.78 -38.59 0.21
CA ARG A 131 8.54 -39.72 1.13
C ARG A 131 7.57 -40.74 0.56
N SER A 132 6.51 -40.31 -0.16
CA SER A 132 5.57 -41.21 -0.81
C SER A 132 6.28 -42.04 -1.90
N LYS A 133 7.10 -41.39 -2.72
CA LYS A 133 7.87 -42.06 -3.76
C LYS A 133 8.86 -43.07 -3.24
N MET A 134 9.64 -42.72 -2.22
CA MET A 134 10.56 -43.64 -1.58
C MET A 134 9.85 -44.85 -0.96
N LYS A 135 8.62 -44.68 -0.46
CA LYS A 135 7.83 -45.79 0.08
C LYS A 135 7.32 -46.72 -1.00
N ASP A 136 6.91 -46.16 -2.16
CA ASP A 136 6.45 -46.93 -3.32
C ASP A 136 7.62 -47.79 -3.87
N GLU A 137 8.81 -47.19 -4.07
CA GLU A 137 10.03 -47.87 -4.56
C GLU A 137 10.45 -48.98 -3.58
N SER A 138 10.46 -48.77 -2.27
CA SER A 138 10.79 -49.79 -1.31
C SER A 138 9.79 -50.97 -1.23
N ALA A 139 8.53 -50.72 -1.60
CA ALA A 139 7.51 -51.75 -1.72
C ALA A 139 7.66 -52.60 -2.98
N GLU A 140 8.09 -51.99 -4.11
CA GLU A 140 8.37 -52.68 -5.34
C GLU A 140 9.61 -53.58 -5.26
N ASP A 141 10.68 -53.12 -4.58
CA ASP A 141 11.89 -53.90 -4.36
C ASP A 141 11.62 -55.14 -3.46
N ALA A 142 10.79 -54.99 -2.43
CA ALA A 142 10.44 -56.15 -1.56
C ALA A 142 9.62 -57.22 -2.28
N VAL A 143 8.87 -56.89 -3.33
CA VAL A 143 8.10 -57.87 -4.14
C VAL A 143 8.99 -58.60 -5.16
N GLN A 144 10.16 -58.06 -5.53
CA GLN A 144 11.09 -58.67 -6.44
C GLN A 144 12.06 -59.69 -5.78
N GLU A 145 12.33 -59.53 -4.47
CA GLU A 145 13.19 -60.50 -3.71
C GLU A 145 12.49 -61.81 -3.40
N ASP A 146 11.16 -61.88 -3.46
CA ASP A 146 10.36 -63.09 -3.12
C ASP A 146 10.06 -64.00 -4.35
N LYS A 147 10.73 -63.78 -5.48
CA LYS A 147 10.59 -64.62 -6.72
C LYS A 147 11.85 -65.34 -7.05
#